data_eea4e0e02dcc01f6c3562817f48b5d5a
#
_entry.id   eea4e0e02dcc01f6c3562817f48b5d5a
#
_cell.length_a   1.000
_cell.length_b   1.000
_cell.length_c   1.000
_cell.angle_alpha   90.00
_cell.angle_beta   90.00
_cell.angle_gamma   90.00
#
_symmetry.space_group_name_H-M   'P 1'
#
loop_
_entity.id
_entity.type
_entity.pdbx_description
1 polymer ?
#
loop_
_entity_poly.entity_id
_entity_poly.type
_entity_poly.pdbx_seq_one_letter_code
_entity_poly.pdbx_strand_id
1 'polypeptide(L)'
;MSIDPIRTSQAVAEAYYGYLCTTFQFSDERLSEQFKAGLRQKDKYVKGPIVQATPPFKKSLTLNDLVDEGILSPLFLKCPEDVLTRPLYVHQEAAIRKMVSGQRNIVVATGTGSGKTECFMLPICNHLLRQYEAGTLGPGVRALLLY
;
A
#
# COMPACT_ATOMS: atom_id res chain seq x y z
N MET A 1 -11.33 -6.19 -15.62
CA MET A 1 -10.68 -7.41 -16.14
C MET A 1 -10.23 -8.23 -14.94
N SER A 2 -10.79 -9.42 -14.73
CA SER A 2 -10.36 -10.30 -13.63
C SER A 2 -9.07 -11.01 -14.05
N ILE A 3 -8.01 -10.85 -13.26
CA ILE A 3 -6.74 -11.55 -13.47
C ILE A 3 -6.86 -12.94 -12.83
N ASP A 4 -6.65 -13.99 -13.61
CA ASP A 4 -6.49 -15.35 -13.08
C ASP A 4 -5.03 -15.53 -12.63
N PRO A 5 -4.75 -15.59 -11.32
CA PRO A 5 -3.39 -15.63 -10.81
C PRO A 5 -2.67 -16.95 -11.18
N ILE A 6 -3.39 -18.05 -11.31
CA ILE A 6 -2.79 -19.35 -11.66
C ILE A 6 -2.35 -19.33 -13.12
N ARG A 7 -3.23 -18.91 -14.02
CA ARG A 7 -2.95 -18.82 -15.45
C ARG A 7 -1.83 -17.81 -15.73
N THR A 8 -1.84 -16.66 -15.03
CA THR A 8 -0.79 -15.65 -15.15
C THR A 8 0.55 -16.20 -14.68
N SER A 9 0.59 -16.90 -13.55
CA SER A 9 1.81 -17.51 -13.04
C SER A 9 2.38 -18.55 -14.01
N GLN A 10 1.54 -19.37 -14.63
CA GLN A 10 1.96 -20.34 -15.66
C GLN A 10 2.54 -19.63 -16.88
N ALA A 11 1.90 -18.56 -17.37
CA ALA A 11 2.39 -17.78 -18.50
C ALA A 11 3.76 -17.14 -18.20
N VAL A 12 3.95 -16.62 -16.99
CA VAL A 12 5.25 -16.08 -16.55
C VAL A 12 6.31 -17.17 -16.48
N ALA A 13 5.98 -18.36 -15.97
CA ALA A 13 6.92 -19.49 -15.93
C ALA A 13 7.36 -19.92 -17.32
N GLU A 14 6.45 -20.05 -18.28
CA GLU A 14 6.78 -20.40 -19.67
C GLU A 14 7.61 -19.30 -20.37
N ALA A 15 7.29 -18.04 -20.14
CA ALA A 15 8.09 -16.92 -20.65
C ALA A 15 9.51 -16.93 -20.09
N TYR A 16 9.66 -17.21 -18.79
CA TYR A 16 10.96 -17.33 -18.13
C TYR A 16 11.76 -18.53 -18.63
N TYR A 17 11.10 -19.69 -18.85
CA TYR A 17 11.73 -20.83 -19.49
C TYR A 17 12.28 -20.49 -20.89
N GLY A 18 11.48 -19.82 -21.72
CA GLY A 18 11.89 -19.33 -23.04
C GLY A 18 13.11 -18.41 -22.95
N TYR A 19 13.10 -17.47 -22.02
CA TYR A 19 14.23 -16.57 -21.74
C TYR A 19 15.50 -17.35 -21.39
N LEU A 20 15.44 -18.33 -20.49
CA LEU A 20 16.59 -19.15 -20.10
C LEU A 20 17.15 -19.94 -21.30
N CYS A 21 16.28 -20.52 -22.13
CA CYS A 21 16.67 -21.28 -23.31
C CYS A 21 17.32 -20.40 -24.39
N THR A 22 16.97 -19.12 -24.49
CA THR A 22 17.56 -18.18 -25.44
C THR A 22 18.83 -17.52 -24.92
N THR A 23 18.93 -17.33 -23.61
CA THR A 23 20.10 -16.69 -22.97
C THR A 23 21.27 -17.66 -22.82
N PHE A 24 20.99 -18.90 -22.45
CA PHE A 24 22.00 -19.93 -22.27
C PHE A 24 22.01 -20.87 -23.49
N GLN A 25 22.76 -20.49 -24.50
CA GLN A 25 22.93 -21.28 -25.71
C GLN A 25 24.21 -22.12 -25.62
N PHE A 26 24.10 -23.40 -25.90
CA PHE A 26 25.22 -24.31 -25.98
C PHE A 26 25.47 -24.70 -27.45
N SER A 27 26.73 -24.67 -27.84
CA SER A 27 27.14 -25.10 -29.20
C SER A 27 26.96 -26.61 -29.39
N ASP A 28 27.00 -27.39 -28.33
CA ASP A 28 26.74 -28.84 -28.30
C ASP A 28 25.23 -29.08 -28.14
N GLU A 29 24.63 -29.71 -29.13
CA GLU A 29 23.19 -30.00 -29.17
C GLU A 29 22.75 -30.91 -28.02
N ARG A 30 23.55 -31.91 -27.65
CA ARG A 30 23.27 -32.82 -26.54
C ARG A 30 23.22 -32.08 -25.20
N LEU A 31 24.15 -31.16 -24.96
CA LEU A 31 24.14 -30.32 -23.77
C LEU A 31 22.93 -29.38 -23.75
N SER A 32 22.56 -28.83 -24.89
CA SER A 32 21.36 -27.97 -25.03
C SER A 32 20.09 -28.74 -24.67
N GLU A 33 19.94 -29.97 -25.17
CA GLU A 33 18.79 -30.83 -24.85
C GLU A 33 18.75 -31.20 -23.38
N GLN A 34 19.89 -31.61 -22.79
CA GLN A 34 19.97 -31.93 -21.36
C GLN A 34 19.64 -30.72 -20.49
N PHE A 35 20.09 -29.54 -20.85
CA PHE A 35 19.76 -28.30 -20.14
C PHE A 35 18.25 -28.02 -20.17
N LYS A 36 17.65 -28.07 -21.36
CA LYS A 36 16.20 -27.88 -21.55
C LYS A 36 15.38 -28.90 -20.78
N ALA A 37 15.80 -30.19 -20.84
CA ALA A 37 15.15 -31.24 -20.10
C ALA A 37 15.30 -31.08 -18.58
N GLY A 38 16.49 -30.65 -18.12
CA GLY A 38 16.76 -30.32 -16.71
C GLY A 38 15.91 -29.22 -16.18
N LEU A 39 15.71 -28.13 -16.96
CA LEU A 39 14.83 -27.04 -16.57
C LEU A 39 13.37 -27.48 -16.44
N ARG A 40 12.90 -28.37 -17.30
CA ARG A 40 11.51 -28.84 -17.26
C ARG A 40 11.22 -29.83 -16.11
N GLN A 41 12.24 -30.24 -15.34
CA GLN A 41 11.98 -31.01 -14.15
C GLN A 41 11.19 -30.23 -13.12
N LYS A 42 10.28 -30.89 -12.42
CA LYS A 42 9.44 -30.31 -11.38
C LYS A 42 10.28 -29.52 -10.36
N ASP A 43 9.84 -28.31 -10.05
CA ASP A 43 10.40 -27.43 -9.02
C ASP A 43 11.89 -27.02 -9.21
N LYS A 44 12.42 -27.14 -10.43
CA LYS A 44 13.82 -26.77 -10.71
C LYS A 44 14.01 -25.26 -10.90
N TYR A 45 13.24 -24.63 -11.80
CA TYR A 45 13.38 -23.20 -12.10
C TYR A 45 12.21 -22.36 -11.60
N VAL A 46 11.04 -22.95 -11.41
CA VAL A 46 9.87 -22.32 -10.82
C VAL A 46 9.23 -23.29 -9.83
N LYS A 47 9.05 -22.84 -8.61
CA LYS A 47 8.23 -23.54 -7.62
C LYS A 47 6.80 -23.03 -7.79
N GLY A 48 5.83 -23.92 -7.96
CA GLY A 48 4.45 -23.63 -8.33
C GLY A 48 3.83 -22.39 -7.66
N PRO A 49 2.70 -21.88 -8.16
CA PRO A 49 2.09 -20.69 -7.61
C PRO A 49 1.70 -20.91 -6.15
N ILE A 50 2.14 -19.98 -5.28
CA ILE A 50 1.68 -19.92 -3.90
C ILE A 50 0.64 -18.82 -3.83
N VAL A 51 -0.60 -19.20 -3.55
CA VAL A 51 -1.70 -18.23 -3.38
C VAL A 51 -1.88 -17.96 -1.89
N GLN A 52 -1.66 -16.71 -1.50
CA GLN A 52 -1.91 -16.25 -0.14
C GLN A 52 -3.06 -15.25 -0.15
N ALA A 53 -4.13 -15.56 0.55
CA ALA A 53 -5.22 -14.63 0.79
C ALA A 53 -4.88 -13.73 1.98
N THR A 54 -4.86 -12.42 1.76
CA THR A 54 -4.74 -11.44 2.84
C THR A 54 -6.11 -10.89 3.15
N PRO A 55 -6.63 -11.02 4.38
CA PRO A 55 -7.93 -10.46 4.73
C PRO A 55 -7.89 -8.94 4.58
N PRO A 56 -8.98 -8.31 4.12
CA PRO A 56 -9.05 -6.87 3.99
C PRO A 56 -8.99 -6.20 5.39
N PHE A 57 -8.39 -5.03 5.45
CA PHE A 57 -8.41 -4.23 6.67
C PHE A 57 -9.84 -3.81 7.01
N LYS A 58 -10.17 -3.82 8.31
CA LYS A 58 -11.48 -3.37 8.79
C LYS A 58 -11.65 -1.88 8.51
N LYS A 59 -12.78 -1.54 7.89
CA LYS A 59 -13.18 -0.16 7.63
C LYS A 59 -13.83 0.46 8.85
N SER A 60 -13.75 1.77 8.95
CA SER A 60 -14.31 2.61 10.01
C SER A 60 -14.98 3.84 9.40
N LEU A 61 -15.01 4.94 10.14
CA LEU A 61 -15.62 6.20 9.75
C LEU A 61 -14.95 6.84 8.52
N THR A 62 -15.64 7.77 7.91
CA THR A 62 -15.12 8.61 6.81
C THR A 62 -14.48 9.89 7.35
N LEU A 63 -13.83 10.66 6.47
CA LEU A 63 -13.37 12.00 6.85
C LEU A 63 -14.54 12.93 7.17
N ASN A 64 -15.66 12.82 6.46
CA ASN A 64 -16.88 13.58 6.77
C ASN A 64 -17.33 13.34 8.21
N ASP A 65 -17.43 12.09 8.62
CA ASP A 65 -17.85 11.74 9.97
C ASP A 65 -16.94 12.39 11.03
N LEU A 66 -15.61 12.37 10.79
CA LEU A 66 -14.64 12.97 11.72
C LEU A 66 -14.69 14.51 11.74
N VAL A 67 -15.11 15.13 10.65
CA VAL A 67 -15.38 16.57 10.61
C VAL A 67 -16.67 16.88 11.37
N ASP A 68 -17.73 16.12 11.17
CA ASP A 68 -19.01 16.28 11.86
C ASP A 68 -18.88 16.10 13.38
N GLU A 69 -18.01 15.19 13.80
CA GLU A 69 -17.65 15.02 15.22
C GLU A 69 -16.74 16.15 15.75
N GLY A 70 -16.30 17.09 14.93
CA GLY A 70 -15.41 18.18 15.32
C GLY A 70 -13.94 17.77 15.56
N ILE A 71 -13.57 16.52 15.24
CA ILE A 71 -12.19 16.03 15.39
C ILE A 71 -11.30 16.66 14.32
N LEU A 72 -11.76 16.69 13.08
CA LEU A 72 -11.06 17.34 11.98
C LEU A 72 -11.61 18.75 11.70
N SER A 73 -10.78 19.61 11.13
CA SER A 73 -11.16 20.94 10.71
C SER A 73 -12.24 20.90 9.62
N PRO A 74 -13.26 21.78 9.66
CA PRO A 74 -14.24 21.91 8.58
C PRO A 74 -13.63 22.20 7.21
N LEU A 75 -12.40 22.70 7.15
CA LEU A 75 -11.72 22.97 5.90
C LEU A 75 -11.42 21.69 5.09
N PHE A 76 -11.45 20.52 5.73
CA PHE A 76 -11.38 19.23 5.00
C PHE A 76 -12.54 19.06 4.03
N LEU A 77 -13.71 19.66 4.26
CA LEU A 77 -14.86 19.59 3.35
C LEU A 77 -14.59 20.22 1.97
N LYS A 78 -13.47 20.90 1.79
CA LYS A 78 -13.00 21.38 0.48
C LYS A 78 -12.27 20.29 -0.33
N CYS A 79 -11.99 19.13 0.25
CA CYS A 79 -11.42 18.01 -0.47
C CYS A 79 -12.45 17.41 -1.46
N PRO A 80 -11.99 16.67 -2.49
CA PRO A 80 -12.89 15.96 -3.39
C PRO A 80 -13.78 14.95 -2.65
N GLU A 81 -15.00 14.75 -3.16
CA GLU A 81 -16.03 13.92 -2.52
C GLU A 81 -15.58 12.46 -2.32
N ASP A 82 -14.86 11.90 -3.27
CA ASP A 82 -14.30 10.54 -3.20
C ASP A 82 -13.30 10.36 -2.06
N VAL A 83 -12.57 11.42 -1.70
CA VAL A 83 -11.68 11.44 -0.53
C VAL A 83 -12.47 11.52 0.77
N LEU A 84 -13.49 12.38 0.81
CA LEU A 84 -14.31 12.63 2.00
C LEU A 84 -15.16 11.43 2.41
N THR A 85 -15.72 10.73 1.42
CA THR A 85 -16.65 9.61 1.63
C THR A 85 -15.98 8.26 1.70
N ARG A 86 -14.68 8.18 1.38
CA ARG A 86 -13.92 6.94 1.49
C ARG A 86 -13.75 6.52 2.95
N PRO A 87 -14.22 5.32 3.34
CA PRO A 87 -14.03 4.85 4.71
C PRO A 87 -12.56 4.68 5.05
N LEU A 88 -12.15 5.24 6.17
CA LEU A 88 -10.84 5.01 6.75
C LEU A 88 -10.73 3.56 7.28
N TYR A 89 -9.50 3.10 7.46
CA TYR A 89 -9.30 1.89 8.24
C TYR A 89 -9.32 2.19 9.75
N VAL A 90 -9.73 1.20 10.55
CA VAL A 90 -9.81 1.35 12.02
C VAL A 90 -8.52 1.88 12.64
N HIS A 91 -7.36 1.42 12.17
CA HIS A 91 -6.07 1.89 12.69
C HIS A 91 -5.75 3.34 12.28
N GLN A 92 -6.25 3.80 11.12
CA GLN A 92 -6.11 5.20 10.68
C GLN A 92 -6.96 6.11 11.57
N GLU A 93 -8.23 5.80 11.76
CA GLU A 93 -9.10 6.54 12.67
C GLU A 93 -8.54 6.59 14.09
N ALA A 94 -8.12 5.45 14.63
CA ALA A 94 -7.53 5.39 15.97
C ALA A 94 -6.26 6.26 16.09
N ALA A 95 -5.42 6.31 15.04
CA ALA A 95 -4.25 7.16 15.00
C ALA A 95 -4.64 8.66 15.00
N ILE A 96 -5.59 9.06 14.14
CA ILE A 96 -6.10 10.43 14.06
C ILE A 96 -6.64 10.89 15.42
N ARG A 97 -7.51 10.10 16.03
CA ARG A 97 -8.09 10.45 17.34
C ARG A 97 -7.04 10.62 18.43
N LYS A 98 -6.07 9.70 18.50
CA LYS A 98 -4.99 9.77 19.50
C LYS A 98 -4.09 10.98 19.32
N MET A 99 -3.79 11.36 18.07
CA MET A 99 -2.94 12.52 17.80
C MET A 99 -3.68 13.84 17.94
N VAL A 100 -4.88 13.93 17.40
CA VAL A 100 -5.65 15.19 17.35
C VAL A 100 -6.28 15.51 18.72
N SER A 101 -7.04 14.57 19.27
CA SER A 101 -7.74 14.79 20.55
C SER A 101 -6.89 14.47 21.75
N GLY A 102 -6.07 13.42 21.65
CA GLY A 102 -5.24 12.97 22.77
C GLY A 102 -3.86 13.62 22.86
N GLN A 103 -3.41 14.34 21.83
CA GLN A 103 -2.08 14.96 21.74
C GLN A 103 -0.94 14.00 22.12
N ARG A 104 -1.04 12.73 21.68
CA ARG A 104 -0.11 11.67 22.05
C ARG A 104 0.80 11.31 20.90
N ASN A 105 2.03 10.95 21.23
CA ASN A 105 2.91 10.24 20.29
C ASN A 105 2.35 8.85 20.04
N ILE A 106 2.41 8.40 18.79
CA ILE A 106 1.90 7.09 18.39
C ILE A 106 2.95 6.29 17.62
N VAL A 107 2.84 4.98 17.70
CA VAL A 107 3.53 4.03 16.83
C VAL A 107 2.47 3.23 16.08
N VAL A 108 2.57 3.19 14.75
CA VAL A 108 1.64 2.46 13.89
C VAL A 108 2.39 1.27 13.28
N ALA A 109 2.13 0.08 13.78
CA ALA A 109 2.69 -1.18 13.29
C ALA A 109 1.61 -1.96 12.52
N THR A 110 1.65 -1.88 11.20
CA THR A 110 0.72 -2.58 10.30
C THR A 110 1.45 -3.06 9.06
N GLY A 111 0.89 -4.00 8.32
CA GLY A 111 1.45 -4.53 7.07
C GLY A 111 1.64 -3.46 5.99
N THR A 112 2.38 -3.81 4.94
CA THR A 112 2.57 -2.96 3.75
C THR A 112 1.22 -2.73 3.05
N GLY A 113 1.02 -1.55 2.47
CA GLY A 113 -0.24 -1.21 1.78
C GLY A 113 -1.43 -0.90 2.69
N SER A 114 -1.23 -0.78 4.02
CA SER A 114 -2.29 -0.48 4.98
C SER A 114 -2.65 1.00 5.11
N GLY A 115 -2.07 1.90 4.30
CA GLY A 115 -2.32 3.34 4.39
C GLY A 115 -1.70 4.01 5.63
N LYS A 116 -0.53 3.53 6.11
CA LYS A 116 0.19 4.14 7.24
C LYS A 116 0.45 5.63 7.07
N THR A 117 0.70 6.06 5.84
CA THR A 117 0.95 7.47 5.52
C THR A 117 -0.21 8.37 5.97
N GLU A 118 -1.43 7.94 5.79
CA GLU A 118 -2.61 8.70 6.21
C GLU A 118 -2.72 8.85 7.74
N CYS A 119 -2.16 7.89 8.49
CA CYS A 119 -2.16 7.95 9.97
C CYS A 119 -1.45 9.19 10.53
N PHE A 120 -0.45 9.72 9.82
CA PHE A 120 0.29 10.91 10.25
C PHE A 120 0.00 12.13 9.35
N MET A 121 -0.25 11.94 8.05
CA MET A 121 -0.54 13.05 7.13
C MET A 121 -1.83 13.76 7.51
N LEU A 122 -2.91 13.04 7.80
CA LEU A 122 -4.19 13.65 8.15
C LEU A 122 -4.12 14.50 9.44
N PRO A 123 -3.51 14.02 10.56
CA PRO A 123 -3.27 14.84 11.72
C PRO A 123 -2.38 16.07 11.47
N ILE A 124 -1.32 15.94 10.65
CA ILE A 124 -0.47 17.08 10.27
C ILE A 124 -1.29 18.11 9.50
N CYS A 125 -2.03 17.69 8.47
CA CYS A 125 -2.91 18.59 7.72
C CYS A 125 -3.93 19.26 8.64
N ASN A 126 -4.56 18.51 9.53
CA ASN A 126 -5.51 19.05 10.48
C ASN A 126 -4.89 20.13 11.38
N HIS A 127 -3.70 19.89 11.89
CA HIS A 127 -2.98 20.88 12.70
C HIS A 127 -2.72 22.17 11.93
N LEU A 128 -2.26 22.06 10.68
CA LEU A 128 -2.01 23.22 9.81
C LEU A 128 -3.30 23.97 9.46
N LEU A 129 -4.38 23.26 9.16
CA LEU A 129 -5.68 23.85 8.88
C LEU A 129 -6.23 24.59 10.10
N ARG A 130 -6.11 24.02 11.31
CA ARG A 130 -6.51 24.68 12.55
C ARG A 130 -5.68 25.95 12.83
N GLN A 131 -4.36 25.93 12.54
CA GLN A 131 -3.53 27.14 12.63
C GLN A 131 -3.94 28.18 11.62
N TYR A 132 -4.31 27.77 10.40
CA TYR A 132 -4.80 28.68 9.38
C TYR A 132 -6.13 29.35 9.81
N GLU A 133 -7.08 28.57 10.32
CA GLU A 133 -8.35 29.07 10.86
C GLU A 133 -8.15 30.08 12.01
N ALA A 134 -7.15 29.79 12.86
CA ALA A 134 -6.81 30.68 13.98
C ALA A 134 -5.96 31.92 13.57
N GLY A 135 -5.55 32.03 12.29
CA GLY A 135 -4.65 33.09 11.85
C GLY A 135 -3.23 33.00 12.39
N THR A 136 -2.83 31.86 12.92
CA THR A 136 -1.51 31.61 13.54
C THR A 136 -0.52 30.87 12.65
N LEU A 137 -0.94 30.48 11.45
CA LEU A 137 -0.07 29.83 10.48
C LEU A 137 0.95 30.82 9.91
N GLY A 138 2.16 30.81 10.46
CA GLY A 138 3.26 31.66 9.99
C GLY A 138 4.12 30.96 8.90
N PRO A 139 5.14 31.64 8.37
CA PRO A 139 6.10 31.05 7.44
C PRO A 139 7.02 30.04 8.13
N GLY A 140 7.60 29.11 7.36
CA GLY A 140 8.61 28.15 7.81
C GLY A 140 8.19 26.70 7.73
N VAL A 141 9.12 25.79 8.06
CA VAL A 141 8.89 24.35 8.11
C VAL A 141 7.99 24.01 9.30
N ARG A 142 6.88 23.31 9.05
CA ARG A 142 5.87 22.95 10.06
C ARG A 142 5.85 21.45 10.37
N ALA A 143 6.31 20.62 9.47
CA ALA A 143 6.42 19.18 9.67
C ALA A 143 7.70 18.66 9.00
N LEU A 144 8.31 17.65 9.60
CA LEU A 144 9.46 16.93 9.06
C LEU A 144 9.10 15.46 8.92
N LEU A 145 9.19 14.93 7.71
CA LEU A 145 8.96 13.53 7.41
C LEU A 145 10.31 12.88 7.10
N LEU A 146 10.63 11.80 7.80
CA LEU A 146 11.85 11.02 7.58
C LEU A 146 11.44 9.63 7.07
N TYR A 147 12.03 9.20 5.93
CA TYR A 147 11.80 7.91 5.28
C TYR A 147 13.09 7.10 5.21
#